data_debd98b0704e232c7090287f3691e19e
#
_entry.id   debd98b0704e232c7090287f3691e19e
#
_cell.length_a   1.000
_cell.length_b   1.000
_cell.length_c   1.000
_cell.angle_alpha   90.00
_cell.angle_beta   90.00
_cell.angle_gamma   90.00
#
_symmetry.space_group_name_H-M   'P 1'
#
loop_
_entity.id
_entity.type
_entity.pdbx_description
1 polymer ?
#
loop_
_entity_poly.entity_id
_entity_poly.type
_entity_poly.pdbx_seq_one_letter_code
_entity_poly.pdbx_strand_id
1 'polypeptide(L)'
;MKKIYLSLFTFCCLSFSMTAQNNAAISACLSGSDISISFDNAFNCAAAPGSLSGMAAIGFHSGADSWSTIIDWDAATALQATNDGADIYTLTMDPATYYGVAASTVHFVYNMGPTDPAGPWASEGKDDDGAGGCADFMVDIASLSPCSATGFNEVTLNDVINVAPNPANEMTNFNIILRNNKEVRIQIFDITGKKVDNINRAIYSKGVHSISYNTTNLTNGIYIYQVLTGNEINSGKLIVK
;
A
#
# COMPACT_ATOMS: atom_id res chain seq x y z
N MET A 1 7.07 59.38 -29.83
CA MET A 1 7.76 58.10 -29.56
C MET A 1 7.11 57.46 -28.33
N LYS A 2 6.24 56.50 -28.53
CA LYS A 2 5.57 55.78 -27.42
C LYS A 2 6.45 54.54 -27.08
N LYS A 3 6.95 54.48 -25.86
CA LYS A 3 7.69 53.33 -25.34
C LYS A 3 6.69 52.23 -24.93
N ILE A 4 6.72 51.08 -25.60
CA ILE A 4 5.95 49.90 -25.27
C ILE A 4 6.80 49.13 -24.25
N TYR A 5 6.31 49.00 -23.00
CA TYR A 5 6.87 48.12 -21.99
C TYR A 5 6.29 46.73 -22.20
N LEU A 6 7.12 45.81 -22.69
CA LEU A 6 6.83 44.38 -22.77
C LEU A 6 7.03 43.79 -21.38
N SER A 7 5.92 43.56 -20.66
CA SER A 7 5.95 42.85 -19.38
C SER A 7 6.16 41.35 -19.64
N LEU A 8 7.33 40.86 -19.31
CA LEU A 8 7.66 39.43 -19.35
C LEU A 8 7.01 38.76 -18.14
N PHE A 9 5.83 38.15 -18.34
CA PHE A 9 5.21 37.30 -17.33
C PHE A 9 5.99 35.99 -17.28
N THR A 10 6.88 35.88 -16.30
CA THR A 10 7.54 34.62 -15.98
C THR A 10 6.52 33.70 -15.34
N PHE A 11 5.98 32.77 -16.12
CA PHE A 11 5.15 31.68 -15.64
C PHE A 11 6.04 30.77 -14.79
N CYS A 12 6.00 30.97 -13.47
CA CYS A 12 6.64 30.06 -12.54
C CYS A 12 5.83 28.75 -12.55
N CYS A 13 6.27 27.75 -13.33
CA CYS A 13 5.82 26.37 -13.20
C CYS A 13 6.22 25.89 -11.80
N LEU A 14 5.32 26.04 -10.84
CA LEU A 14 5.36 25.26 -9.61
C LEU A 14 5.12 23.80 -10.00
N SER A 15 6.21 23.06 -10.20
CA SER A 15 6.16 21.61 -10.20
C SER A 15 5.74 21.18 -8.79
N PHE A 16 4.46 20.91 -8.60
CA PHE A 16 4.02 20.12 -7.47
C PHE A 16 4.66 18.75 -7.64
N SER A 17 5.73 18.50 -6.89
CA SER A 17 6.19 17.16 -6.63
C SER A 17 5.06 16.50 -5.83
N MET A 18 4.25 15.67 -6.49
CA MET A 18 3.44 14.69 -5.77
C MET A 18 4.43 13.78 -5.06
N THR A 19 4.63 13.99 -3.79
CA THR A 19 5.24 12.99 -2.92
C THR A 19 4.35 11.76 -3.03
N ALA A 20 4.90 10.65 -3.50
CA ALA A 20 4.21 9.38 -3.47
C ALA A 20 3.83 9.12 -2.01
N GLN A 21 2.52 9.11 -1.73
CA GLN A 21 2.01 8.65 -0.45
C GLN A 21 2.54 7.26 -0.21
N ASN A 22 3.08 7.01 0.97
CA ASN A 22 3.65 5.73 1.34
C ASN A 22 2.50 4.82 1.81
N ASN A 23 1.64 4.40 0.88
CA ASN A 23 0.41 3.62 1.10
C ASN A 23 0.69 2.20 1.62
N ALA A 24 1.48 2.08 2.70
CA ALA A 24 1.71 0.79 3.34
C ALA A 24 0.43 0.26 4.03
N ALA A 25 -0.49 1.16 4.39
CA ALA A 25 -1.72 0.82 5.10
C ALA A 25 -2.83 0.29 4.18
N ILE A 26 -2.79 0.58 2.88
CA ILE A 26 -3.81 0.10 1.93
C ILE A 26 -3.20 -0.68 0.78
N SER A 27 -3.98 -1.62 0.26
CA SER A 27 -3.76 -2.24 -1.04
C SER A 27 -5.08 -2.24 -1.80
N ALA A 28 -5.02 -2.06 -3.12
CA ALA A 28 -6.20 -2.09 -3.95
C ALA A 28 -5.93 -2.78 -5.28
N CYS A 29 -6.95 -3.43 -5.85
CA CYS A 29 -6.90 -4.10 -7.15
C CYS A 29 -8.25 -4.01 -7.86
N LEU A 30 -8.26 -4.29 -9.18
CA LEU A 30 -9.45 -4.20 -10.04
C LEU A 30 -9.92 -5.59 -10.44
N SER A 31 -11.24 -5.86 -10.30
CA SER A 31 -11.90 -7.07 -10.78
C SER A 31 -13.12 -6.71 -11.64
N GLY A 32 -12.94 -6.66 -12.96
CA GLY A 32 -13.96 -6.09 -13.85
C GLY A 32 -14.12 -4.59 -13.60
N SER A 33 -15.33 -4.15 -13.22
CA SER A 33 -15.61 -2.77 -12.77
C SER A 33 -15.41 -2.56 -11.27
N ASP A 34 -15.28 -3.64 -10.49
CA ASP A 34 -15.18 -3.56 -9.05
C ASP A 34 -13.74 -3.29 -8.62
N ILE A 35 -13.58 -2.39 -7.66
CA ILE A 35 -12.34 -2.23 -6.91
C ILE A 35 -12.46 -2.98 -5.58
N SER A 36 -11.41 -3.69 -5.21
CA SER A 36 -11.26 -4.28 -3.88
C SER A 36 -10.18 -3.51 -3.14
N ILE A 37 -10.51 -3.00 -1.95
CA ILE A 37 -9.61 -2.24 -1.09
C ILE A 37 -9.43 -3.01 0.21
N SER A 38 -8.18 -3.20 0.61
CA SER A 38 -7.80 -3.79 1.89
C SER A 38 -7.01 -2.78 2.71
N PHE A 39 -7.43 -2.53 3.94
CA PHE A 39 -6.78 -1.66 4.91
C PHE A 39 -6.18 -2.48 6.05
N ASP A 40 -4.91 -2.30 6.30
CA ASP A 40 -4.19 -2.90 7.42
C ASP A 40 -4.00 -1.88 8.54
N ASN A 41 -4.77 -2.03 9.61
CA ASN A 41 -4.71 -1.14 10.76
C ASN A 41 -3.34 -1.14 11.48
N ALA A 42 -2.49 -2.14 11.24
CA ALA A 42 -1.13 -2.15 11.78
C ALA A 42 -0.24 -1.04 11.20
N PHE A 43 -0.59 -0.53 10.02
CA PHE A 43 0.09 0.58 9.34
C PHE A 43 -0.73 1.88 9.35
N ASN A 44 -1.79 1.94 10.15
CA ASN A 44 -2.54 3.16 10.34
C ASN A 44 -1.62 4.31 10.78
N CYS A 45 -1.91 5.52 10.31
CA CYS A 45 -1.15 6.71 10.72
C CYS A 45 -1.04 6.81 12.24
N ALA A 46 0.18 6.95 12.75
CA ALA A 46 0.42 6.99 14.20
C ALA A 46 -0.21 8.19 14.90
N ALA A 47 -0.50 9.27 14.15
CA ALA A 47 -1.15 10.47 14.65
C ALA A 47 -2.68 10.43 14.48
N ALA A 48 -3.26 9.37 13.87
CA ALA A 48 -4.69 9.21 13.77
C ALA A 48 -5.32 9.05 15.16
N PRO A 49 -6.52 9.62 15.39
CA PRO A 49 -7.19 9.49 16.68
C PRO A 49 -7.62 8.05 16.96
N GLY A 50 -7.54 7.64 18.22
CA GLY A 50 -8.06 6.39 18.75
C GLY A 50 -7.44 5.12 18.18
N SER A 51 -8.24 4.06 18.06
CA SER A 51 -7.85 2.76 17.52
C SER A 51 -9.03 2.05 16.88
N LEU A 52 -8.85 1.48 15.70
CA LEU A 52 -9.83 0.62 15.01
C LEU A 52 -9.61 -0.87 15.32
N SER A 53 -8.65 -1.20 16.19
CA SER A 53 -8.31 -2.59 16.50
C SER A 53 -9.46 -3.35 17.14
N GLY A 54 -9.65 -4.60 16.69
CA GLY A 54 -10.65 -5.52 17.24
C GLY A 54 -12.09 -5.28 16.79
N MET A 55 -12.34 -4.28 15.93
CA MET A 55 -13.69 -4.04 15.38
C MET A 55 -14.06 -5.12 14.36
N ALA A 56 -15.31 -5.56 14.34
CA ALA A 56 -15.81 -6.53 13.34
C ALA A 56 -15.96 -5.89 11.96
N ALA A 57 -16.29 -4.60 11.92
CA ALA A 57 -16.39 -3.80 10.71
C ALA A 57 -16.11 -2.34 11.07
N ILE A 58 -15.65 -1.56 10.08
CA ILE A 58 -15.37 -0.13 10.20
C ILE A 58 -16.12 0.65 9.13
N GLY A 59 -16.53 1.87 9.44
CA GLY A 59 -17.25 2.75 8.53
C GLY A 59 -16.32 3.28 7.42
N PHE A 60 -16.89 3.46 6.24
CA PHE A 60 -16.21 3.96 5.04
C PHE A 60 -16.81 5.30 4.65
N HIS A 61 -16.17 6.39 5.09
CA HIS A 61 -16.49 7.73 4.65
C HIS A 61 -15.67 8.04 3.41
N SER A 62 -16.33 8.33 2.28
CA SER A 62 -15.61 8.38 1.00
C SER A 62 -16.20 9.37 0.01
N GLY A 63 -15.39 9.76 -0.97
CA GLY A 63 -15.78 10.63 -2.05
C GLY A 63 -15.05 10.32 -3.36
N ALA A 64 -15.78 10.48 -4.47
CA ALA A 64 -15.20 10.39 -5.81
C ALA A 64 -14.46 11.69 -6.16
N ASP A 65 -13.40 11.59 -6.96
CA ASP A 65 -12.69 12.69 -7.62
C ASP A 65 -12.46 13.91 -6.71
N SER A 66 -11.55 13.74 -5.73
CA SER A 66 -11.23 14.79 -4.75
C SER A 66 -12.44 15.28 -3.95
N TRP A 67 -13.27 14.36 -3.48
CA TRP A 67 -14.46 14.63 -2.66
C TRP A 67 -15.59 15.37 -3.39
N SER A 68 -15.65 15.28 -4.72
CA SER A 68 -16.70 15.97 -5.52
C SER A 68 -18.08 15.33 -5.33
N THR A 69 -18.15 14.02 -5.09
CA THR A 69 -19.37 13.29 -4.75
C THR A 69 -19.09 12.47 -3.51
N ILE A 70 -19.71 12.84 -2.38
CA ILE A 70 -19.44 12.25 -1.06
C ILE A 70 -20.56 11.28 -0.69
N ILE A 71 -20.18 10.13 -0.12
CA ILE A 71 -21.07 9.23 0.61
C ILE A 71 -20.55 9.18 2.05
N ASP A 72 -21.36 9.76 2.94
CA ASP A 72 -21.08 9.76 4.37
C ASP A 72 -21.22 8.35 4.95
N TRP A 73 -20.42 8.07 5.98
CA TRP A 73 -20.37 6.78 6.70
C TRP A 73 -21.72 6.35 7.32
N ASP A 74 -22.67 7.25 7.52
CA ASP A 74 -24.00 7.00 8.07
C ASP A 74 -25.10 7.04 7.00
N ALA A 75 -24.77 7.26 5.74
CA ALA A 75 -25.72 7.20 4.64
C ALA A 75 -26.32 5.77 4.53
N ALA A 76 -27.56 5.69 4.08
CA ALA A 76 -28.23 4.40 3.90
C ALA A 76 -27.52 3.46 2.89
N THR A 77 -26.70 4.04 2.02
CA THR A 77 -25.88 3.34 1.01
C THR A 77 -24.43 3.18 1.43
N ALA A 78 -24.05 3.66 2.62
CA ALA A 78 -22.68 3.60 3.10
C ALA A 78 -22.20 2.17 3.22
N LEU A 79 -20.99 1.93 2.73
CA LEU A 79 -20.30 0.65 2.89
C LEU A 79 -19.56 0.61 4.21
N GLN A 80 -19.31 -0.61 4.66
CA GLN A 80 -18.41 -0.90 5.77
C GLN A 80 -17.33 -1.86 5.28
N ALA A 81 -16.10 -1.65 5.72
CA ALA A 81 -15.06 -2.64 5.54
C ALA A 81 -15.13 -3.68 6.65
N THR A 82 -15.15 -4.97 6.30
CA THR A 82 -15.22 -6.08 7.23
C THR A 82 -13.83 -6.55 7.65
N ASN A 83 -13.69 -6.96 8.90
CA ASN A 83 -12.43 -7.49 9.43
C ASN A 83 -12.25 -8.96 8.98
N ASP A 84 -11.29 -9.19 8.11
CA ASP A 84 -10.93 -10.54 7.62
C ASP A 84 -9.95 -11.27 8.56
N GLY A 85 -9.65 -10.68 9.70
CA GLY A 85 -8.72 -11.16 10.72
C GLY A 85 -7.48 -10.28 10.86
N ALA A 86 -6.85 -10.33 12.03
CA ALA A 86 -5.65 -9.55 12.36
C ALA A 86 -5.77 -8.03 12.11
N ASP A 87 -6.96 -7.46 12.28
CA ASP A 87 -7.27 -6.05 12.05
C ASP A 87 -7.03 -5.56 10.61
N ILE A 88 -7.33 -6.45 9.65
CA ILE A 88 -7.39 -6.10 8.25
C ILE A 88 -8.83 -6.04 7.81
N TYR A 89 -9.12 -4.92 7.21
CA TYR A 89 -10.47 -4.55 6.82
C TYR A 89 -10.56 -4.49 5.31
N THR A 90 -11.51 -5.23 4.72
CA THR A 90 -11.70 -5.26 3.28
C THR A 90 -13.09 -4.80 2.88
N LEU A 91 -13.18 -4.15 1.72
CA LEU A 91 -14.42 -3.83 1.03
C LEU A 91 -14.23 -3.98 -0.48
N THR A 92 -15.34 -4.26 -1.16
CA THR A 92 -15.37 -4.30 -2.63
C THR A 92 -16.56 -3.50 -3.11
N MET A 93 -16.37 -2.68 -4.15
CA MET A 93 -17.42 -1.87 -4.76
C MET A 93 -17.12 -1.57 -6.23
N ASP A 94 -18.18 -1.38 -7.02
CA ASP A 94 -18.09 -0.68 -8.32
C ASP A 94 -18.23 0.83 -8.05
N PRO A 95 -17.18 1.65 -8.25
CA PRO A 95 -17.21 3.06 -7.92
C PRO A 95 -18.29 3.83 -8.68
N ALA A 96 -18.52 3.51 -9.96
CA ALA A 96 -19.53 4.19 -10.76
C ALA A 96 -20.95 3.93 -10.25
N THR A 97 -21.22 2.70 -9.84
CA THR A 97 -22.51 2.32 -9.23
C THR A 97 -22.66 2.90 -7.84
N TYR A 98 -21.58 2.87 -7.03
CA TYR A 98 -21.63 3.34 -5.65
C TYR A 98 -21.83 4.84 -5.56
N TYR A 99 -21.09 5.65 -6.31
CA TYR A 99 -21.22 7.11 -6.32
C TYR A 99 -22.31 7.61 -7.27
N GLY A 100 -22.83 6.78 -8.18
CA GLY A 100 -23.79 7.19 -9.21
C GLY A 100 -23.19 8.09 -10.30
N VAL A 101 -21.86 8.21 -10.32
CA VAL A 101 -21.08 8.98 -11.31
C VAL A 101 -19.79 8.20 -11.65
N ALA A 102 -19.25 8.43 -12.85
CA ALA A 102 -17.93 7.90 -13.18
C ALA A 102 -16.90 8.53 -12.25
N ALA A 103 -16.05 7.69 -11.66
CA ALA A 103 -14.99 8.12 -10.76
C ALA A 103 -13.62 7.72 -11.32
N SER A 104 -12.66 8.64 -11.28
CA SER A 104 -11.25 8.38 -11.61
C SER A 104 -10.42 8.08 -10.36
N THR A 105 -10.78 8.70 -9.25
CA THR A 105 -10.15 8.48 -7.94
C THR A 105 -11.20 8.28 -6.86
N VAL A 106 -10.83 7.51 -5.83
CA VAL A 106 -11.61 7.33 -4.60
C VAL A 106 -10.79 7.85 -3.44
N HIS A 107 -11.31 8.85 -2.73
CA HIS A 107 -10.74 9.39 -1.50
C HIS A 107 -11.55 8.90 -0.31
N PHE A 108 -10.90 8.51 0.78
CA PHE A 108 -11.63 7.97 1.92
C PHE A 108 -10.87 8.03 3.24
N VAL A 109 -11.64 7.92 4.31
CA VAL A 109 -11.20 7.74 5.69
C VAL A 109 -12.02 6.62 6.29
N TYR A 110 -11.40 5.76 7.06
CA TYR A 110 -12.12 4.81 7.88
C TYR A 110 -12.44 5.42 9.25
N ASN A 111 -13.55 5.01 9.83
CA ASN A 111 -13.98 5.42 11.16
C ASN A 111 -14.68 4.27 11.91
N MET A 112 -15.14 4.49 13.12
CA MET A 112 -15.78 3.45 13.95
C MET A 112 -17.18 3.04 13.46
N GLY A 113 -17.71 3.71 12.44
CA GLY A 113 -19.05 3.45 11.92
C GLY A 113 -20.18 4.03 12.78
N PRO A 114 -21.45 3.82 12.35
CA PRO A 114 -22.59 4.51 12.93
C PRO A 114 -23.03 4.00 14.31
N THR A 115 -22.55 2.86 14.74
CA THR A 115 -23.04 2.18 15.95
C THR A 115 -22.11 2.29 17.15
N ASP A 116 -20.95 2.91 17.01
CA ASP A 116 -20.01 3.03 18.12
C ASP A 116 -20.48 4.07 19.15
N PRO A 117 -20.58 3.72 20.44
CA PRO A 117 -21.04 4.63 21.48
C PRO A 117 -20.10 5.80 21.76
N ALA A 118 -18.81 5.69 21.40
CA ALA A 118 -17.83 6.78 21.53
C ALA A 118 -17.94 7.82 20.41
N GLY A 119 -18.78 7.53 19.40
CA GLY A 119 -18.95 8.34 18.21
C GLY A 119 -18.03 7.90 17.05
N PRO A 120 -18.47 8.12 15.81
CA PRO A 120 -17.81 7.57 14.61
C PRO A 120 -16.38 8.06 14.42
N TRP A 121 -16.07 9.26 14.86
CA TRP A 121 -14.78 9.92 14.71
C TRP A 121 -13.87 9.83 15.94
N ALA A 122 -14.21 8.98 16.90
CA ALA A 122 -13.34 8.72 18.06
C ALA A 122 -12.08 7.93 17.69
N SER A 123 -12.14 7.19 16.59
CA SER A 123 -10.99 6.51 15.97
C SER A 123 -11.08 6.61 14.46
N GLU A 124 -9.93 6.80 13.80
CA GLU A 124 -9.83 6.96 12.36
C GLU A 124 -8.75 6.06 11.77
N GLY A 125 -8.99 5.59 10.55
CA GLY A 125 -8.00 4.97 9.69
C GLY A 125 -7.56 5.96 8.62
N LYS A 126 -6.30 6.38 8.69
CA LYS A 126 -5.69 7.38 7.81
C LYS A 126 -4.31 6.96 7.33
N ASP A 127 -3.89 7.54 6.23
CA ASP A 127 -2.55 7.41 5.68
C ASP A 127 -1.55 8.31 6.41
N ASP A 128 -0.27 7.99 6.31
CA ASP A 128 0.81 8.86 6.77
C ASP A 128 1.12 9.91 5.68
N ASP A 129 1.14 11.19 6.03
CA ASP A 129 1.44 12.28 5.09
C ASP A 129 2.95 12.44 4.80
N GLY A 130 3.78 11.61 5.42
CA GLY A 130 5.25 11.66 5.29
C GLY A 130 5.90 12.83 6.01
N ALA A 131 5.14 13.67 6.70
CA ALA A 131 5.61 14.85 7.45
C ALA A 131 5.33 14.74 8.95
N GLY A 132 4.83 13.59 9.41
CA GLY A 132 4.46 13.30 10.79
C GLY A 132 3.01 13.64 11.13
N GLY A 133 2.19 13.89 10.13
CA GLY A 133 0.74 14.04 10.21
C GLY A 133 0.02 12.93 9.47
N CYS A 134 -1.31 13.05 9.35
CA CYS A 134 -2.15 12.09 8.65
C CYS A 134 -2.86 12.73 7.46
N ALA A 135 -3.03 11.97 6.40
CA ALA A 135 -3.79 12.30 5.20
C ALA A 135 -4.94 11.31 5.00
N ASP A 136 -5.89 11.68 4.17
CA ASP A 136 -6.92 10.76 3.69
C ASP A 136 -6.30 9.77 2.71
N PHE A 137 -6.81 8.55 2.68
CA PHE A 137 -6.45 7.58 1.65
C PHE A 137 -6.94 8.00 0.29
N MET A 138 -6.18 7.64 -0.75
CA MET A 138 -6.56 7.86 -2.13
C MET A 138 -6.20 6.65 -2.99
N VAL A 139 -7.14 6.22 -3.81
CA VAL A 139 -6.95 5.18 -4.84
C VAL A 139 -7.19 5.81 -6.21
N ASP A 140 -6.18 5.77 -7.07
CA ASP A 140 -6.30 6.09 -8.50
C ASP A 140 -6.69 4.82 -9.24
N ILE A 141 -7.93 4.78 -9.76
CA ILE A 141 -8.52 3.60 -10.39
C ILE A 141 -7.75 3.18 -11.65
N ALA A 142 -7.25 4.15 -12.43
CA ALA A 142 -6.51 3.87 -13.65
C ALA A 142 -5.13 3.21 -13.39
N SER A 143 -4.59 3.39 -12.18
CA SER A 143 -3.32 2.80 -11.77
C SER A 143 -3.43 1.38 -11.22
N LEU A 144 -4.66 0.88 -10.98
CA LEU A 144 -4.87 -0.42 -10.35
C LEU A 144 -4.50 -1.57 -11.30
N SER A 145 -3.78 -2.52 -10.75
CA SER A 145 -3.58 -3.83 -11.40
C SER A 145 -4.82 -4.71 -11.22
N PRO A 146 -5.09 -5.64 -12.17
CA PRO A 146 -6.13 -6.63 -11.96
C PRO A 146 -5.92 -7.42 -10.66
N CYS A 147 -7.00 -7.71 -9.92
CA CYS A 147 -6.94 -8.66 -8.83
C CYS A 147 -6.53 -10.02 -9.41
N SER A 148 -5.48 -10.62 -8.88
CA SER A 148 -4.99 -11.90 -9.40
C SER A 148 -6.08 -12.97 -9.25
N ALA A 149 -6.67 -13.38 -10.39
CA ALA A 149 -7.72 -14.39 -10.44
C ALA A 149 -7.18 -15.85 -10.37
N THR A 150 -5.96 -16.03 -9.89
CA THR A 150 -5.36 -17.37 -9.74
C THR A 150 -5.44 -17.79 -8.28
N GLY A 151 -6.25 -18.80 -8.07
CA GLY A 151 -6.65 -19.40 -6.83
C GLY A 151 -5.66 -19.38 -5.67
N PHE A 152 -6.22 -19.13 -4.48
CA PHE A 152 -5.52 -19.08 -3.21
C PHE A 152 -4.41 -18.01 -3.13
N ASN A 153 -4.75 -16.72 -3.33
CA ASN A 153 -4.25 -15.75 -2.39
C ASN A 153 -5.23 -15.77 -1.21
N GLU A 154 -4.98 -16.61 -0.21
CA GLU A 154 -5.03 -16.08 1.12
C GLU A 154 -4.38 -14.72 1.00
N VAL A 155 -5.09 -13.65 1.34
CA VAL A 155 -4.46 -12.43 1.82
C VAL A 155 -3.86 -12.83 3.16
N THR A 156 -2.88 -13.71 3.12
CA THR A 156 -1.93 -13.85 4.19
C THR A 156 -1.25 -12.50 4.16
N LEU A 157 -1.52 -11.74 5.17
CA LEU A 157 -0.92 -10.50 5.57
C LEU A 157 0.57 -10.70 5.76
N ASN A 158 1.20 -11.08 4.67
CA ASN A 158 2.61 -11.38 4.60
C ASN A 158 3.34 -10.05 4.50
N ASP A 159 4.45 -9.98 5.16
CA ASP A 159 5.39 -8.90 4.97
C ASP A 159 5.59 -8.64 3.47
N VAL A 160 5.43 -7.39 3.03
CA VAL A 160 5.56 -7.06 1.61
C VAL A 160 7.04 -7.07 1.25
N ILE A 161 7.39 -7.81 0.21
CA ILE A 161 8.77 -7.92 -0.26
C ILE A 161 8.84 -7.51 -1.72
N ASN A 162 9.61 -6.48 -1.99
CA ASN A 162 9.90 -6.00 -3.34
C ASN A 162 11.42 -6.02 -3.57
N VAL A 163 11.84 -6.57 -4.73
CA VAL A 163 13.26 -6.68 -5.09
C VAL A 163 13.54 -5.83 -6.31
N ALA A 164 14.30 -4.75 -6.13
CA ALA A 164 14.62 -3.80 -7.18
C ALA A 164 16.05 -3.24 -7.03
N PRO A 165 16.76 -2.99 -8.16
CA PRO A 165 16.39 -3.34 -9.52
C PRO A 165 16.39 -4.85 -9.77
N ASN A 166 15.43 -5.32 -10.59
CA ASN A 166 15.38 -6.68 -11.10
C ASN A 166 14.91 -6.64 -12.58
N PRO A 167 15.79 -6.85 -13.57
CA PRO A 167 17.15 -7.42 -13.46
C PRO A 167 18.17 -6.54 -12.73
N ALA A 168 19.04 -7.22 -11.96
CA ALA A 168 20.18 -6.63 -11.27
C ALA A 168 21.45 -6.70 -12.12
N ASN A 169 22.26 -5.64 -12.06
CA ASN A 169 23.61 -5.67 -12.62
C ASN A 169 24.65 -5.99 -11.53
N GLU A 170 24.92 -5.02 -10.65
CA GLU A 170 25.90 -5.15 -9.56
C GLU A 170 25.23 -5.26 -8.20
N MET A 171 24.10 -4.57 -8.05
CA MET A 171 23.38 -4.46 -6.79
C MET A 171 21.88 -4.61 -6.99
N THR A 172 21.21 -5.18 -6.01
CA THR A 172 19.75 -5.12 -5.85
C THR A 172 19.40 -4.89 -4.38
N ASN A 173 18.19 -4.40 -4.11
CA ASN A 173 17.70 -4.18 -2.77
C ASN A 173 16.47 -5.05 -2.52
N PHE A 174 16.45 -5.73 -1.39
CA PHE A 174 15.27 -6.36 -0.84
C PHE A 174 14.57 -5.33 0.05
N ASN A 175 13.51 -4.73 -0.45
CA ASN A 175 12.68 -3.81 0.32
C ASN A 175 11.60 -4.63 1.01
N ILE A 176 11.62 -4.61 2.34
CA ILE A 176 10.78 -5.48 3.18
C ILE A 176 9.99 -4.59 4.12
N ILE A 177 8.67 -4.77 4.12
CA ILE A 177 7.78 -4.09 5.08
C ILE A 177 7.36 -5.13 6.11
N LEU A 178 7.80 -4.96 7.35
CA LEU A 178 7.49 -5.84 8.47
C LEU A 178 6.36 -5.29 9.32
N ARG A 179 5.36 -6.12 9.60
CA ARG A 179 4.21 -5.77 10.45
C ARG A 179 4.52 -5.84 11.94
N ASN A 180 5.47 -6.67 12.31
CA ASN A 180 5.94 -6.86 13.68
C ASN A 180 7.44 -7.05 13.69
N ASN A 181 8.05 -7.00 14.89
CA ASN A 181 9.46 -7.35 15.03
C ASN A 181 9.65 -8.83 14.68
N LYS A 182 10.44 -9.09 13.64
CA LYS A 182 10.68 -10.45 13.13
C LYS A 182 12.15 -10.68 12.81
N GLU A 183 12.58 -11.93 12.89
CA GLU A 183 13.84 -12.35 12.30
C GLU A 183 13.65 -12.43 10.77
N VAL A 184 14.54 -11.75 10.04
CA VAL A 184 14.58 -11.81 8.57
C VAL A 184 15.82 -12.56 8.14
N ARG A 185 15.65 -13.51 7.22
CA ARG A 185 16.72 -14.25 6.55
C ARG A 185 16.44 -14.30 5.06
N ILE A 186 17.45 -14.03 4.24
CA ILE A 186 17.34 -14.07 2.78
C ILE A 186 18.28 -15.14 2.26
N GLN A 187 17.77 -16.02 1.41
CA GLN A 187 18.54 -17.11 0.78
C GLN A 187 18.39 -17.02 -0.74
N ILE A 188 19.48 -17.28 -1.46
CA ILE A 188 19.50 -17.30 -2.92
C ILE A 188 19.83 -18.72 -3.38
N PHE A 189 19.08 -19.19 -4.37
CA PHE A 189 19.21 -20.49 -4.98
C PHE A 189 19.40 -20.37 -6.48
N ASP A 190 20.15 -21.24 -7.08
CA ASP A 190 20.18 -21.41 -8.53
C ASP A 190 18.92 -22.14 -9.03
N ILE A 191 18.77 -22.27 -10.35
CA ILE A 191 17.62 -22.94 -10.98
C ILE A 191 17.53 -24.43 -10.66
N THR A 192 18.59 -25.05 -10.15
CA THR A 192 18.61 -26.46 -9.72
C THR A 192 18.16 -26.65 -8.28
N GLY A 193 17.90 -25.53 -7.56
CA GLY A 193 17.55 -25.54 -6.14
C GLY A 193 18.75 -25.58 -5.20
N LYS A 194 19.97 -25.50 -5.73
CA LYS A 194 21.19 -25.42 -4.90
C LYS A 194 21.29 -24.00 -4.31
N LYS A 195 21.43 -23.91 -3.01
CA LYS A 195 21.67 -22.65 -2.33
C LYS A 195 23.05 -22.11 -2.70
N VAL A 196 23.08 -20.90 -3.28
CA VAL A 196 24.31 -20.22 -3.73
C VAL A 196 24.74 -19.13 -2.77
N ASP A 197 23.81 -18.54 -2.02
CA ASP A 197 24.14 -17.53 -1.02
C ASP A 197 23.12 -17.46 0.12
N ASN A 198 23.52 -16.85 1.23
CA ASN A 198 22.69 -16.60 2.40
C ASN A 198 22.99 -15.18 2.90
N ILE A 199 22.08 -14.26 2.60
CA ILE A 199 22.19 -12.87 2.94
C ILE A 199 21.47 -12.66 4.26
N ASN A 200 22.16 -12.10 5.20
CA ASN A 200 21.61 -11.58 6.43
C ASN A 200 20.73 -12.56 7.25
N ARG A 201 20.90 -12.52 8.53
CA ARG A 201 20.02 -13.09 9.54
C ARG A 201 20.02 -12.11 10.71
N ALA A 202 18.99 -11.29 10.82
CA ALA A 202 18.88 -10.29 11.86
C ALA A 202 17.43 -10.10 12.28
N ILE A 203 17.24 -9.60 13.48
CA ILE A 203 15.92 -9.17 13.97
C ILE A 203 15.72 -7.71 13.54
N TYR A 204 14.66 -7.46 12.83
CA TYR A 204 14.22 -6.13 12.42
C TYR A 204 12.95 -5.74 13.17
N SER A 205 12.84 -4.46 13.49
CA SER A 205 11.61 -3.88 14.06
C SER A 205 10.48 -3.83 13.04
N LYS A 206 9.25 -3.65 13.48
CA LYS A 206 8.13 -3.24 12.61
C LYS A 206 8.56 -2.03 11.78
N GLY A 207 8.20 -2.01 10.48
CA GLY A 207 8.47 -0.90 9.57
C GLY A 207 9.10 -1.32 8.26
N VAL A 208 9.56 -0.32 7.50
CA VAL A 208 10.18 -0.50 6.17
C VAL A 208 11.68 -0.67 6.32
N HIS A 209 12.23 -1.71 5.68
CA HIS A 209 13.66 -2.03 5.68
C HIS A 209 14.15 -2.26 4.26
N SER A 210 15.34 -1.76 3.94
CA SER A 210 16.01 -2.00 2.67
C SER A 210 17.33 -2.72 2.92
N ILE A 211 17.44 -3.96 2.40
CA ILE A 211 18.64 -4.80 2.55
C ILE A 211 19.32 -4.89 1.19
N SER A 212 20.47 -4.25 1.07
CA SER A 212 21.25 -4.26 -0.17
C SER A 212 21.99 -5.57 -0.36
N TYR A 213 21.96 -6.09 -1.58
CA TYR A 213 22.67 -7.29 -1.99
C TYR A 213 23.53 -7.06 -3.20
N ASN A 214 24.81 -7.42 -3.08
CA ASN A 214 25.77 -7.36 -4.17
C ASN A 214 25.68 -8.65 -5.00
N THR A 215 25.36 -8.52 -6.29
CA THR A 215 25.18 -9.63 -7.23
C THR A 215 26.43 -9.92 -8.06
N THR A 216 27.53 -9.18 -7.90
CA THR A 216 28.75 -9.32 -8.73
C THR A 216 29.42 -10.69 -8.62
N ASN A 217 29.17 -11.42 -7.53
CA ASN A 217 29.68 -12.78 -7.33
C ASN A 217 28.79 -13.85 -7.97
N LEU A 218 27.64 -13.47 -8.53
CA LEU A 218 26.75 -14.37 -9.24
C LEU A 218 27.04 -14.30 -10.75
N THR A 219 26.96 -15.43 -11.43
CA THR A 219 26.99 -15.45 -12.88
C THR A 219 25.68 -14.93 -13.45
N ASN A 220 25.71 -14.35 -14.66
CA ASN A 220 24.48 -13.89 -15.32
C ASN A 220 23.51 -15.07 -15.46
N GLY A 221 22.27 -14.84 -15.04
CA GLY A 221 21.27 -15.91 -15.04
C GLY A 221 20.05 -15.63 -14.18
N ILE A 222 19.24 -16.67 -14.01
CA ILE A 222 18.03 -16.64 -13.18
C ILE A 222 18.33 -17.36 -11.86
N TYR A 223 17.97 -16.71 -10.78
CA TYR A 223 18.03 -17.22 -9.41
C TYR A 223 16.66 -17.15 -8.76
N ILE A 224 16.45 -17.97 -7.76
CA ILE A 224 15.29 -17.92 -6.88
C ILE A 224 15.75 -17.36 -5.54
N TYR A 225 15.12 -16.29 -5.07
CA TYR A 225 15.32 -15.87 -3.70
C TYR A 225 14.20 -16.39 -2.80
N GLN A 226 14.52 -16.61 -1.53
CA GLN A 226 13.57 -16.85 -0.45
C GLN A 226 13.87 -15.87 0.68
N VAL A 227 12.86 -15.13 1.09
CA VAL A 227 12.90 -14.27 2.27
C VAL A 227 12.06 -14.94 3.35
N LEU A 228 12.69 -15.27 4.45
CA LEU A 228 12.06 -15.86 5.63
C LEU A 228 11.85 -14.73 6.65
N THR A 229 10.61 -14.53 7.06
CA THR A 229 10.22 -13.55 8.09
C THR A 229 9.48 -14.29 9.20
N GLY A 230 10.21 -14.62 10.27
CA GLY A 230 9.70 -15.53 11.30
C GLY A 230 9.39 -16.91 10.73
N ASN A 231 8.12 -17.31 10.71
CA ASN A 231 7.65 -18.59 10.16
C ASN A 231 7.15 -18.51 8.72
N GLU A 232 7.16 -17.33 8.11
CA GLU A 232 6.68 -17.11 6.76
C GLU A 232 7.82 -17.19 5.74
N ILE A 233 7.52 -17.68 4.54
CA ILE A 233 8.49 -17.78 3.44
C ILE A 233 7.89 -17.12 2.21
N ASN A 234 8.55 -16.07 1.72
CA ASN A 234 8.25 -15.44 0.46
C ASN A 234 9.35 -15.77 -0.55
N SER A 235 8.96 -16.18 -1.74
CA SER A 235 9.89 -16.56 -2.81
C SER A 235 9.65 -15.76 -4.06
N GLY A 236 10.72 -15.48 -4.80
CA GLY A 236 10.61 -14.80 -6.08
C GLY A 236 11.81 -15.04 -6.97
N LYS A 237 11.74 -14.49 -8.17
CA LYS A 237 12.79 -14.60 -9.19
C LYS A 237 13.71 -13.38 -9.16
N LEU A 238 15.02 -13.61 -9.11
CA LEU A 238 16.07 -12.61 -9.29
C LEU A 238 16.78 -12.88 -10.62
N ILE A 239 16.84 -11.89 -11.48
CA ILE A 239 17.58 -11.95 -12.75
C ILE A 239 18.85 -11.14 -12.59
N VAL A 240 20.01 -11.74 -12.87
CA VAL A 240 21.33 -11.11 -12.84
C VAL A 240 21.83 -10.96 -14.27
N LYS A 241 22.31 -9.75 -14.61
CA LYS A 241 22.86 -9.40 -15.94
C LYS A 241 24.33 -9.04 -15.86
#